data_3fec8a18a3d520593bad6972272f2fb4
#
_entry.id   3fec8a18a3d520593bad6972272f2fb4
#
_cell.length_a   1.000
_cell.length_b   1.000
_cell.length_c   1.000
_cell.angle_alpha   90.00
_cell.angle_beta   90.00
_cell.angle_gamma   90.00
#
_symmetry.space_group_name_H-M   'P 1'
#
loop_
_entity.id
_entity.type
_entity.pdbx_description
1 polymer ?
#
loop_
_entity_poly.entity_id
_entity_poly.type
_entity_poly.pdbx_seq_one_letter_code
_entity_poly.pdbx_strand_id
1 'polypeptide(L)'
;MRRMQTFGRTIAAAAVAAAAFGLTACGSKDSETAASATTTVAASSAPAGPTATESKGRECVAEDIGVTGGFGQAPTITIPDDCDPPSTLITKDLVPGSGPGATAGKQLTMNYSLVTWSDKQKLDSSFDRGEPFRLTLGAGMVIPGWEQGLEGVQQGARRLLIIPPDLGYGAGGNGVKPNETLVFVTDAVEVPQG
;
A
#
# COMPACT_ATOMS: atom_id res chain seq x y z
N MET A 1 49.43 18.34 1.24
CA MET A 1 49.18 19.73 0.76
C MET A 1 47.74 20.07 0.92
N ARG A 2 47.51 21.12 1.68
CA ARG A 2 46.20 21.67 2.07
C ARG A 2 45.41 22.20 0.85
N ARG A 3 44.10 22.09 0.87
CA ARG A 3 43.18 23.20 0.55
C ARG A 3 41.81 22.93 1.18
N MET A 4 41.59 23.66 2.28
CA MET A 4 40.25 24.02 2.76
C MET A 4 39.63 25.04 1.80
N GLN A 5 38.35 24.91 1.49
CA GLN A 5 37.52 26.01 1.02
C GLN A 5 36.21 26.04 1.83
N THR A 6 36.20 27.04 2.68
CA THR A 6 35.04 27.58 3.40
C THR A 6 34.39 28.66 2.52
N PHE A 7 33.07 28.64 2.31
CA PHE A 7 32.18 29.76 1.92
C PHE A 7 30.76 29.23 2.12
N GLY A 8 29.81 29.87 2.72
CA GLY A 8 29.60 31.23 3.21
C GLY A 8 28.09 31.27 3.48
N ARG A 9 27.74 31.75 4.66
CA ARG A 9 26.36 31.96 5.13
C ARG A 9 25.75 33.13 4.38
N THR A 10 24.49 32.98 3.90
CA THR A 10 23.59 34.12 3.72
C THR A 10 22.21 33.79 4.30
N ILE A 11 21.91 34.60 5.33
CA ILE A 11 20.60 34.74 5.97
C ILE A 11 19.84 35.78 5.13
N ALA A 12 18.60 35.47 4.76
CA ALA A 12 17.65 36.49 4.36
C ALA A 12 16.32 36.22 5.06
N ALA A 13 16.01 37.11 6.00
CA ALA A 13 14.71 37.27 6.63
C ALA A 13 13.94 38.36 5.89
N ALA A 14 12.63 38.22 5.77
CA ALA A 14 11.56 39.22 5.61
C ALA A 14 10.32 38.52 5.05
N ALA A 15 9.08 38.83 5.38
CA ALA A 15 8.41 39.73 6.26
C ALA A 15 6.93 39.27 6.31
N VAL A 16 6.33 39.59 7.43
CA VAL A 16 4.90 39.46 7.79
C VAL A 16 4.01 40.30 6.88
N ALA A 17 2.85 39.79 6.49
CA ALA A 17 1.68 40.59 6.15
C ALA A 17 0.40 39.88 6.62
N ALA A 18 -0.17 40.45 7.70
CA ALA A 18 -1.54 40.18 8.14
C ALA A 18 -2.51 41.08 7.38
N ALA A 19 -3.65 40.51 6.97
CA ALA A 19 -4.84 41.27 6.58
C ALA A 19 -6.08 40.57 7.14
N ALA A 20 -6.65 41.17 8.15
CA ALA A 20 -7.99 40.93 8.65
C ALA A 20 -8.96 41.89 7.97
N PHE A 21 -10.19 41.45 7.71
CA PHE A 21 -11.48 42.20 7.52
C PHE A 21 -12.46 41.16 6.95
N GLY A 22 -13.71 41.01 7.38
CA GLY A 22 -14.56 41.72 8.30
C GLY A 22 -15.91 40.97 8.33
N LEU A 23 -16.55 41.01 9.48
CA LEU A 23 -17.90 40.54 9.72
C LEU A 23 -18.92 41.45 9.03
N THR A 24 -19.99 40.87 8.45
CA THR A 24 -21.29 41.52 8.40
C THR A 24 -22.37 40.50 8.71
N ALA A 25 -23.08 40.76 9.79
CA ALA A 25 -24.30 40.15 10.23
C ALA A 25 -25.50 40.95 9.75
N CYS A 26 -26.68 40.39 9.93
CA CYS A 26 -28.08 40.88 9.88
C CYS A 26 -28.87 40.26 8.73
N GLY A 27 -30.00 39.57 8.92
CA GLY A 27 -31.00 39.62 9.96
C GLY A 27 -32.38 39.63 9.33
N SER A 28 -33.36 39.05 10.03
CA SER A 28 -34.83 39.21 9.94
C SER A 28 -35.55 38.17 9.07
N LYS A 29 -36.26 37.27 9.73
CA LYS A 29 -37.71 37.21 10.12
C LYS A 29 -38.70 37.64 9.03
N ASP A 30 -39.57 36.79 8.59
CA ASP A 30 -40.97 36.63 8.92
C ASP A 30 -41.78 35.87 7.86
N SER A 31 -42.66 35.01 8.42
CA SER A 31 -44.06 34.71 8.06
C SER A 31 -44.43 33.89 6.82
N GLU A 32 -44.93 32.71 7.19
CA GLU A 32 -46.15 32.02 6.74
C GLU A 32 -46.78 32.43 5.39
N THR A 33 -47.00 31.41 4.55
CA THR A 33 -48.30 31.09 3.98
C THR A 33 -48.27 29.71 3.32
N ALA A 34 -49.20 28.84 3.75
CA ALA A 34 -49.44 27.53 3.18
C ALA A 34 -49.94 27.60 1.75
N ALA A 35 -49.32 26.82 0.84
CA ALA A 35 -49.97 26.42 -0.39
C ALA A 35 -49.54 24.98 -0.70
N SER A 36 -50.47 24.06 -0.61
CA SER A 36 -50.38 22.69 -1.14
C SER A 36 -50.10 22.74 -2.63
N ALA A 37 -48.93 22.24 -3.02
CA ALA A 37 -48.65 21.88 -4.41
C ALA A 37 -48.10 20.45 -4.41
N THR A 38 -48.90 19.55 -4.95
CA THR A 38 -48.54 18.18 -5.29
C THR A 38 -47.35 18.22 -6.25
N THR A 39 -46.16 17.96 -5.76
CA THR A 39 -44.98 17.86 -6.60
C THR A 39 -44.61 16.40 -6.78
N THR A 40 -44.80 15.93 -7.98
CA THR A 40 -44.27 14.69 -8.53
C THR A 40 -42.81 14.55 -8.18
N VAL A 41 -42.46 13.57 -7.34
CA VAL A 41 -41.06 13.22 -7.03
C VAL A 41 -40.44 12.64 -8.31
N ALA A 42 -39.69 13.47 -8.99
CA ALA A 42 -38.71 12.97 -9.96
C ALA A 42 -37.66 12.17 -9.19
N ALA A 43 -37.60 10.87 -9.47
CA ALA A 43 -36.55 10.01 -8.98
C ALA A 43 -35.20 10.55 -9.46
N SER A 44 -34.49 11.21 -8.54
CA SER A 44 -33.09 11.58 -8.75
C SER A 44 -32.30 10.30 -8.77
N SER A 45 -31.83 9.90 -9.95
CA SER A 45 -30.86 8.81 -10.11
C SER A 45 -29.61 9.23 -9.36
N ALA A 46 -29.36 8.62 -8.22
CA ALA A 46 -28.09 8.71 -7.53
C ALA A 46 -26.99 8.19 -8.47
N PRO A 47 -25.81 8.83 -8.52
CA PRO A 47 -24.68 8.27 -9.28
C PRO A 47 -24.37 6.88 -8.73
N ALA A 48 -24.23 5.91 -9.63
CA ALA A 48 -23.83 4.56 -9.30
C ALA A 48 -22.51 4.62 -8.50
N GLY A 49 -22.57 4.21 -7.25
CA GLY A 49 -21.37 3.98 -6.45
C GLY A 49 -20.48 2.93 -7.10
N PRO A 50 -19.21 2.81 -6.67
CA PRO A 50 -18.29 1.84 -7.25
C PRO A 50 -18.96 0.46 -7.25
N THR A 51 -18.94 -0.19 -8.41
CA THR A 51 -19.54 -1.51 -8.62
C THR A 51 -18.93 -2.47 -7.58
N ALA A 52 -19.73 -2.89 -6.62
CA ALA A 52 -19.33 -3.93 -5.69
C ALA A 52 -19.01 -5.17 -6.53
N THR A 53 -17.77 -5.62 -6.52
CA THR A 53 -17.37 -6.87 -7.14
C THR A 53 -18.20 -7.97 -6.51
N GLU A 54 -18.93 -8.77 -7.31
CA GLU A 54 -19.70 -9.87 -6.78
C GLU A 54 -18.77 -10.85 -6.05
N SER A 55 -19.12 -11.17 -4.80
CA SER A 55 -18.36 -12.14 -4.00
C SER A 55 -18.40 -13.51 -4.64
N LYS A 56 -17.28 -14.20 -4.64
CA LYS A 56 -17.11 -15.58 -5.12
C LYS A 56 -17.53 -16.62 -4.07
N GLY A 57 -17.87 -16.17 -2.87
CA GLY A 57 -18.37 -17.01 -1.78
C GLY A 57 -17.29 -17.70 -0.93
N ARG A 58 -16.00 -17.53 -1.27
CA ARG A 58 -14.87 -17.93 -0.42
C ARG A 58 -13.69 -16.98 -0.60
N GLU A 59 -12.93 -16.77 0.44
CA GLU A 59 -11.62 -16.10 0.33
C GLU A 59 -10.56 -17.06 -0.23
N CYS A 60 -9.62 -16.51 -0.97
CA CYS A 60 -8.44 -17.24 -1.41
C CYS A 60 -7.51 -17.51 -0.23
N VAL A 61 -6.82 -18.64 -0.30
CA VAL A 61 -5.71 -19.00 0.60
C VAL A 61 -4.39 -18.95 -0.16
N ALA A 62 -3.28 -19.11 0.54
CA ALA A 62 -1.94 -19.04 -0.07
C ALA A 62 -1.74 -20.08 -1.20
N GLU A 63 -2.41 -21.23 -1.09
CA GLU A 63 -2.34 -22.35 -2.03
C GLU A 63 -3.03 -22.05 -3.36
N ASP A 64 -3.98 -21.13 -3.38
CA ASP A 64 -4.69 -20.72 -4.59
C ASP A 64 -3.81 -19.85 -5.50
N ILE A 65 -2.79 -19.19 -4.96
CA ILE A 65 -1.90 -18.33 -5.73
C ILE A 65 -0.84 -19.14 -6.44
N GLY A 66 -0.89 -19.12 -7.76
CA GLY A 66 0.15 -19.75 -8.58
C GLY A 66 1.43 -18.90 -8.57
N VAL A 67 2.57 -19.51 -8.21
CA VAL A 67 3.88 -18.85 -8.27
C VAL A 67 4.87 -19.77 -8.97
N THR A 68 5.53 -19.26 -10.01
CA THR A 68 6.60 -19.97 -10.71
C THR A 68 7.92 -19.20 -10.57
N GLY A 69 9.03 -19.87 -10.83
CA GLY A 69 10.39 -19.34 -10.60
C GLY A 69 10.89 -19.62 -9.18
N GLY A 70 12.16 -20.01 -9.05
CA GLY A 70 12.81 -20.26 -7.76
C GLY A 70 13.40 -19.01 -7.13
N PHE A 71 13.94 -19.14 -5.92
CA PHE A 71 14.66 -18.07 -5.23
C PHE A 71 15.72 -17.42 -6.16
N GLY A 72 15.80 -16.10 -6.16
CA GLY A 72 16.71 -15.31 -7.00
C GLY A 72 16.26 -15.11 -8.44
N GLN A 73 15.14 -15.71 -8.87
CA GLN A 73 14.56 -15.53 -10.20
C GLN A 73 13.29 -14.68 -10.12
N ALA A 74 13.06 -13.83 -11.14
CA ALA A 74 11.80 -13.07 -11.21
C ALA A 74 10.60 -14.02 -11.21
N PRO A 75 9.68 -13.94 -10.24
CA PRO A 75 8.53 -14.83 -10.18
C PRO A 75 7.47 -14.41 -11.18
N THR A 76 6.72 -15.41 -11.70
CA THR A 76 5.41 -15.16 -12.29
C THR A 76 4.34 -15.48 -11.24
N ILE A 77 3.46 -14.52 -10.97
CA ILE A 77 2.38 -14.62 -9.98
C ILE A 77 1.06 -14.74 -10.75
N THR A 78 0.27 -15.76 -10.45
CA THR A 78 -1.06 -15.98 -11.04
C THR A 78 -2.11 -15.97 -9.94
N ILE A 79 -3.03 -15.02 -10.01
CA ILE A 79 -4.16 -14.88 -9.08
C ILE A 79 -5.40 -15.48 -9.75
N PRO A 80 -6.10 -16.43 -9.12
CA PRO A 80 -7.30 -17.05 -9.70
C PRO A 80 -8.51 -16.11 -9.72
N ASP A 81 -9.57 -16.53 -10.41
CA ASP A 81 -10.83 -15.79 -10.53
C ASP A 81 -11.99 -16.38 -9.73
N ASP A 82 -11.75 -17.48 -9.04
CA ASP A 82 -12.79 -18.29 -8.38
C ASP A 82 -12.87 -18.09 -6.85
N CYS A 83 -12.11 -17.14 -6.32
CA CYS A 83 -12.13 -16.76 -4.91
C CYS A 83 -11.95 -15.25 -4.73
N ASP A 84 -12.40 -14.76 -3.59
CA ASP A 84 -12.27 -13.34 -3.19
C ASP A 84 -10.89 -13.04 -2.60
N PRO A 85 -10.43 -11.79 -2.65
CA PRO A 85 -9.22 -11.40 -1.94
C PRO A 85 -9.39 -11.64 -0.44
N PRO A 86 -8.38 -12.17 0.26
CA PRO A 86 -8.46 -12.36 1.70
C PRO A 86 -8.54 -11.02 2.44
N SER A 87 -9.34 -11.01 3.51
CA SER A 87 -9.52 -9.84 4.38
C SER A 87 -8.42 -9.68 5.42
N THR A 88 -7.55 -10.69 5.56
CA THR A 88 -6.43 -10.70 6.50
C THR A 88 -5.11 -10.93 5.79
N LEU A 89 -4.01 -10.51 6.43
CA LEU A 89 -2.66 -10.77 5.91
C LEU A 89 -2.40 -12.28 5.84
N ILE A 90 -2.01 -12.75 4.66
CA ILE A 90 -1.53 -14.12 4.47
C ILE A 90 -0.03 -14.10 4.20
N THR A 91 0.71 -14.94 4.91
CA THR A 91 2.15 -15.16 4.72
C THR A 91 2.42 -16.64 4.54
N LYS A 92 3.23 -17.00 3.53
CA LYS A 92 3.64 -18.38 3.30
C LYS A 92 5.04 -18.45 2.71
N ASP A 93 5.91 -19.21 3.33
CA ASP A 93 7.21 -19.51 2.72
C ASP A 93 7.04 -20.56 1.63
N LEU A 94 7.29 -20.14 0.38
CA LEU A 94 7.28 -20.99 -0.80
C LEU A 94 8.59 -21.78 -0.92
N VAL A 95 9.69 -21.13 -0.50
CA VAL A 95 11.00 -21.75 -0.31
C VAL A 95 11.44 -21.38 1.10
N PRO A 96 11.73 -22.36 1.96
CA PRO A 96 12.21 -22.07 3.30
C PRO A 96 13.64 -21.47 3.26
N GLY A 97 13.89 -20.54 4.16
CA GLY A 97 15.22 -20.01 4.40
C GLY A 97 15.97 -20.78 5.49
N SER A 98 17.04 -20.20 5.97
CA SER A 98 17.86 -20.75 7.05
C SER A 98 18.40 -19.67 7.97
N GLY A 99 18.80 -20.07 9.18
CA GLY A 99 19.33 -19.16 10.21
C GLY A 99 18.23 -18.47 11.02
N PRO A 100 18.59 -17.49 11.85
CA PRO A 100 17.63 -16.72 12.62
C PRO A 100 16.71 -15.91 11.71
N GLY A 101 15.46 -15.80 12.11
CA GLY A 101 14.47 -14.98 11.42
C GLY A 101 14.72 -13.49 11.62
N ALA A 102 14.21 -12.69 10.69
CA ALA A 102 14.25 -11.24 10.77
C ALA A 102 13.46 -10.74 11.99
N THR A 103 14.00 -9.75 12.66
CA THR A 103 13.35 -9.08 13.80
C THR A 103 13.40 -7.56 13.60
N ALA A 104 12.54 -6.82 14.31
CA ALA A 104 12.54 -5.37 14.27
C ALA A 104 13.95 -4.78 14.55
N GLY A 105 14.31 -3.72 13.83
CA GLY A 105 15.62 -3.07 13.85
C GLY A 105 16.65 -3.67 12.89
N LYS A 106 16.39 -4.84 12.28
CA LYS A 106 17.31 -5.44 11.30
C LYS A 106 17.15 -4.81 9.91
N GLN A 107 18.27 -4.53 9.27
CA GLN A 107 18.28 -4.08 7.87
C GLN A 107 18.24 -5.30 6.95
N LEU A 108 17.17 -5.43 6.20
CA LEU A 108 16.96 -6.52 5.25
C LEU A 108 17.31 -6.08 3.85
N THR A 109 17.84 -7.02 3.04
CA THR A 109 17.99 -6.88 1.59
C THR A 109 17.03 -7.87 0.93
N MET A 110 16.05 -7.37 0.16
CA MET A 110 14.95 -8.15 -0.39
C MET A 110 14.88 -7.98 -1.91
N ASN A 111 14.58 -9.04 -2.63
CA ASN A 111 13.97 -8.91 -3.95
C ASN A 111 12.46 -9.11 -3.83
N TYR A 112 11.70 -8.56 -4.78
CA TYR A 112 10.25 -8.72 -4.81
C TYR A 112 9.67 -8.52 -6.20
N SER A 113 8.49 -9.08 -6.40
CA SER A 113 7.52 -8.71 -7.44
C SER A 113 6.17 -8.47 -6.79
N LEU A 114 5.48 -7.43 -7.26
CA LEU A 114 4.15 -7.01 -6.83
C LEU A 114 3.16 -7.14 -7.98
N VAL A 115 2.04 -7.81 -7.71
CA VAL A 115 0.86 -7.87 -8.57
C VAL A 115 -0.35 -7.33 -7.81
N THR A 116 -1.16 -6.52 -8.48
CA THR A 116 -2.43 -6.02 -7.97
C THR A 116 -3.53 -7.06 -8.19
N TRP A 117 -4.42 -7.22 -7.19
CA TRP A 117 -5.47 -8.23 -7.24
C TRP A 117 -6.54 -7.93 -8.29
N SER A 118 -6.98 -6.67 -8.37
CA SER A 118 -8.15 -6.27 -9.16
C SER A 118 -7.97 -6.44 -10.67
N ASP A 119 -6.77 -6.20 -11.16
CA ASP A 119 -6.44 -6.27 -12.61
C ASP A 119 -5.33 -7.26 -12.94
N LYS A 120 -4.78 -7.94 -11.92
CA LYS A 120 -3.75 -8.97 -12.05
C LYS A 120 -2.50 -8.49 -12.79
N GLN A 121 -2.23 -7.18 -12.73
CA GLN A 121 -1.10 -6.58 -13.37
C GLN A 121 0.11 -6.51 -12.45
N LYS A 122 1.28 -6.80 -12.99
CA LYS A 122 2.54 -6.52 -12.29
C LYS A 122 2.71 -5.01 -12.19
N LEU A 123 2.72 -4.50 -10.96
CA LEU A 123 2.85 -3.07 -10.69
C LEU A 123 4.30 -2.66 -10.49
N ASP A 124 5.07 -3.49 -9.77
CA ASP A 124 6.47 -3.17 -9.46
C ASP A 124 7.29 -4.45 -9.22
N SER A 125 8.60 -4.36 -9.48
CA SER A 125 9.52 -5.47 -9.25
C SER A 125 10.96 -4.97 -9.12
N SER A 126 11.65 -5.41 -8.08
CA SER A 126 13.09 -5.18 -7.93
C SER A 126 13.91 -5.95 -8.97
N PHE A 127 13.39 -7.08 -9.45
CA PHE A 127 14.03 -7.85 -10.51
C PHE A 127 14.10 -7.07 -11.84
N ASP A 128 13.06 -6.29 -12.16
CA ASP A 128 13.03 -5.48 -13.38
C ASP A 128 14.03 -4.32 -13.31
N ARG A 129 14.31 -3.80 -12.11
CA ARG A 129 15.33 -2.76 -11.87
C ARG A 129 16.75 -3.32 -11.79
N GLY A 130 16.88 -4.63 -11.57
CA GLY A 130 18.19 -5.28 -11.36
C GLY A 130 18.84 -4.91 -10.03
N GLU A 131 18.11 -4.35 -9.09
CA GLU A 131 18.61 -3.90 -7.79
C GLU A 131 17.68 -4.34 -6.65
N PRO A 132 18.18 -5.08 -5.64
CA PRO A 132 17.41 -5.43 -4.46
C PRO A 132 17.01 -4.21 -3.64
N PHE A 133 15.86 -4.30 -2.99
CA PHE A 133 15.32 -3.29 -2.10
C PHE A 133 15.84 -3.48 -0.68
N ARG A 134 16.26 -2.40 -0.03
CA ARG A 134 16.73 -2.42 1.36
C ARG A 134 15.75 -1.70 2.26
N LEU A 135 15.46 -2.31 3.42
CA LEU A 135 14.60 -1.74 4.44
C LEU A 135 15.12 -2.09 5.83
N THR A 136 14.76 -1.27 6.82
CA THR A 136 14.92 -1.63 8.23
C THR A 136 13.56 -2.05 8.75
N LEU A 137 13.43 -3.31 9.15
CA LEU A 137 12.17 -3.87 9.65
C LEU A 137 11.75 -3.17 10.96
N GLY A 138 10.49 -2.83 11.09
CA GLY A 138 9.97 -2.12 12.28
C GLY A 138 10.25 -0.62 12.29
N ALA A 139 10.80 -0.04 11.20
CA ALA A 139 11.09 1.39 11.11
C ALA A 139 9.95 2.21 10.48
N GLY A 140 8.85 1.58 10.05
CA GLY A 140 7.75 2.25 9.36
C GLY A 140 8.12 2.76 7.96
N MET A 141 9.15 2.19 7.34
CA MET A 141 9.62 2.57 6.00
C MET A 141 8.79 1.97 4.89
N VAL A 142 8.05 0.91 5.18
CA VAL A 142 7.24 0.12 4.24
C VAL A 142 5.81 0.00 4.76
N ILE A 143 4.90 -0.50 3.92
CA ILE A 143 3.51 -0.72 4.32
C ILE A 143 3.40 -1.71 5.49
N PRO A 144 2.36 -1.58 6.35
CA PRO A 144 2.19 -2.43 7.53
C PRO A 144 2.20 -3.93 7.21
N GLY A 145 1.69 -4.33 6.04
CA GLY A 145 1.71 -5.71 5.59
C GLY A 145 3.12 -6.27 5.35
N TRP A 146 4.08 -5.44 4.97
CA TRP A 146 5.49 -5.83 4.89
C TRP A 146 6.14 -5.90 6.27
N GLU A 147 5.88 -4.90 7.13
CA GLU A 147 6.40 -4.90 8.49
C GLU A 147 6.02 -6.18 9.26
N GLN A 148 4.73 -6.56 9.16
CA GLN A 148 4.22 -7.76 9.81
C GLN A 148 4.61 -9.04 9.05
N GLY A 149 4.50 -9.01 7.72
CA GLY A 149 4.68 -10.19 6.88
C GLY A 149 6.13 -10.66 6.75
N LEU A 150 7.11 -9.78 6.96
CA LEU A 150 8.53 -10.13 6.92
C LEU A 150 9.12 -10.48 8.28
N GLU A 151 8.37 -10.31 9.37
CA GLU A 151 8.83 -10.74 10.67
C GLU A 151 9.10 -12.25 10.65
N GLY A 152 10.21 -12.65 11.19
CA GLY A 152 10.65 -14.04 11.22
C GLY A 152 11.12 -14.61 9.88
N VAL A 153 11.13 -13.84 8.79
CA VAL A 153 11.67 -14.33 7.51
C VAL A 153 13.15 -14.68 7.64
N GLN A 154 13.55 -15.82 7.12
CA GLN A 154 14.93 -16.29 7.17
C GLN A 154 15.65 -15.99 5.86
N GLN A 155 16.96 -15.83 5.92
CA GLN A 155 17.78 -15.63 4.73
C GLN A 155 17.65 -16.83 3.78
N GLY A 156 17.50 -16.55 2.48
CA GLY A 156 17.26 -17.54 1.44
C GLY A 156 15.80 -17.95 1.29
N ALA A 157 14.90 -17.46 2.14
CA ALA A 157 13.47 -17.73 1.99
C ALA A 157 12.88 -16.99 0.80
N ARG A 158 11.97 -17.67 0.09
CA ARG A 158 10.99 -17.02 -0.80
C ARG A 158 9.64 -17.04 -0.12
N ARG A 159 9.05 -15.85 0.11
CA ARG A 159 7.79 -15.69 0.84
C ARG A 159 6.72 -15.02 -0.02
N LEU A 160 5.55 -15.63 -0.04
CA LEU A 160 4.31 -15.04 -0.55
C LEU A 160 3.68 -14.20 0.56
N LEU A 161 3.25 -12.98 0.21
CA LEU A 161 2.44 -12.11 1.06
C LEU A 161 1.19 -11.72 0.28
N ILE A 162 0.00 -11.92 0.86
CA ILE A 162 -1.25 -11.36 0.35
C ILE A 162 -1.70 -10.33 1.37
N ILE A 163 -1.70 -9.07 0.96
CA ILE A 163 -1.85 -7.93 1.87
C ILE A 163 -3.18 -7.24 1.57
N PRO A 164 -4.14 -7.27 2.50
CA PRO A 164 -5.39 -6.56 2.34
C PRO A 164 -5.18 -5.03 2.35
N PRO A 165 -6.13 -4.24 1.84
CA PRO A 165 -5.99 -2.79 1.69
C PRO A 165 -5.57 -2.06 2.97
N ASP A 166 -6.11 -2.45 4.11
CA ASP A 166 -5.84 -1.81 5.41
C ASP A 166 -4.37 -1.93 5.87
N LEU A 167 -3.69 -2.96 5.40
CA LEU A 167 -2.26 -3.18 5.65
C LEU A 167 -1.40 -2.79 4.44
N GLY A 168 -2.02 -2.31 3.37
CA GLY A 168 -1.41 -1.83 2.14
C GLY A 168 -1.50 -0.32 2.00
N TYR A 169 -2.11 0.13 0.90
CA TYR A 169 -2.26 1.55 0.57
C TYR A 169 -3.66 2.11 0.82
N GLY A 170 -4.60 1.35 1.43
CA GLY A 170 -5.93 1.81 1.84
C GLY A 170 -6.68 2.61 0.78
N ALA A 171 -6.69 3.92 0.91
CA ALA A 171 -7.32 4.85 -0.04
C ALA A 171 -6.58 4.98 -1.38
N GLY A 172 -5.50 4.24 -1.58
CA GLY A 172 -4.69 4.26 -2.79
C GLY A 172 -3.45 5.15 -2.68
N GLY A 173 -2.62 5.13 -3.71
CA GLY A 173 -1.38 5.90 -3.83
C GLY A 173 -0.25 5.09 -4.45
N ASN A 174 0.81 5.75 -4.91
CA ASN A 174 1.95 5.09 -5.58
C ASN A 174 1.56 4.16 -6.75
N GLY A 175 0.54 4.55 -7.52
CA GLY A 175 0.02 3.74 -8.63
C GLY A 175 -0.96 2.65 -8.21
N VAL A 176 -1.21 2.47 -6.92
CA VAL A 176 -2.19 1.53 -6.36
C VAL A 176 -3.57 2.17 -6.29
N LYS A 177 -4.59 1.44 -6.72
CA LYS A 177 -5.99 1.87 -6.63
C LYS A 177 -6.50 1.87 -5.18
N PRO A 178 -7.57 2.63 -4.87
CA PRO A 178 -8.23 2.50 -3.58
C PRO A 178 -8.75 1.07 -3.33
N ASN A 179 -8.64 0.61 -2.10
CA ASN A 179 -9.09 -0.71 -1.65
C ASN A 179 -8.45 -1.89 -2.43
N GLU A 180 -7.20 -1.74 -2.86
CA GLU A 180 -6.48 -2.75 -3.61
C GLU A 180 -5.80 -3.76 -2.68
N THR A 181 -6.02 -5.05 -2.91
CA THR A 181 -5.26 -6.13 -2.31
C THR A 181 -3.99 -6.37 -3.11
N LEU A 182 -2.89 -6.54 -2.42
CA LEU A 182 -1.56 -6.66 -3.02
C LEU A 182 -1.00 -8.07 -2.83
N VAL A 183 -0.48 -8.63 -3.90
CA VAL A 183 0.18 -9.95 -3.87
C VAL A 183 1.66 -9.77 -4.16
N PHE A 184 2.48 -10.01 -3.15
CA PHE A 184 3.92 -9.97 -3.27
C PHE A 184 4.51 -11.38 -3.23
N VAL A 185 5.53 -11.59 -4.03
CA VAL A 185 6.51 -12.66 -3.81
C VAL A 185 7.85 -11.99 -3.51
N THR A 186 8.40 -12.29 -2.35
CA THR A 186 9.63 -11.68 -1.84
C THR A 186 10.71 -12.72 -1.64
N ASP A 187 11.97 -12.36 -1.94
CA ASP A 187 13.16 -13.16 -1.66
C ASP A 187 14.01 -12.46 -0.60
N ALA A 188 14.25 -13.10 0.51
CA ALA A 188 15.12 -12.61 1.57
C ALA A 188 16.60 -12.87 1.20
N VAL A 189 17.20 -11.91 0.49
CA VAL A 189 18.58 -12.02 -0.01
C VAL A 189 19.58 -11.96 1.12
N GLU A 190 19.36 -11.01 2.06
CA GLU A 190 20.22 -10.85 3.22
C GLU A 190 19.37 -10.54 4.45
N VAL A 191 19.56 -11.33 5.50
CA VAL A 191 18.99 -11.16 6.84
C VAL A 191 20.15 -11.19 7.82
N PRO A 192 20.55 -10.04 8.42
CA PRO A 192 21.71 -9.98 9.29
C PRO A 192 21.60 -10.91 10.49
N GLN A 193 22.61 -11.71 10.69
CA GLN A 193 22.73 -12.63 11.80
C GLN A 193 23.17 -11.84 13.03
N GLY A 194 22.31 -11.70 13.98
CA GLY A 194 22.55 -11.31 15.33
C GLY A 194 22.95 -9.99 15.79
#